data_7163a3ab09979fcad7497b12a3707761
#
_entry.id   7163a3ab09979fcad7497b12a3707761
#
_cell.length_a   1.000
_cell.length_b   1.000
_cell.length_c   1.000
_cell.angle_alpha   90.00
_cell.angle_beta   90.00
_cell.angle_gamma   90.00
#
_symmetry.space_group_name_H-M   'P 1'
#
loop_
_entity.id
_entity.type
_entity.pdbx_description
1 polymer ?
#
loop_
_entity_poly.entity_id
_entity_poly.type
_entity_poly.pdbx_seq_one_letter_code
_entity_poly.pdbx_strand_id
1 'polypeptide(L)'
;PATPDVCTVSILTGGTQIPGSYHLLSVTVNKELNRIPSATLYFYDGEASRSTFEISNSETFIPGKEIEILLGYRSQNDTVFKGVIVSHSVRVRRNSSNLIVECRDKAIGMTLGRKNKYFADQKDSEIMEQIIGNNGLQKEVEATTTDLKEVVQFDSSDWDFLLCRA
;
A
#
# COMPACT_ATOMS: atom_id res chain seq x y z
N PRO A 1 -40.01 0.29 -3.50
CA PRO A 1 -39.05 -0.67 -3.00
C PRO A 1 -37.65 -0.03 -3.08
N ALA A 2 -36.99 0.11 -1.93
CA ALA A 2 -35.64 0.62 -1.89
C ALA A 2 -34.72 -0.38 -2.62
N THR A 3 -33.99 0.09 -3.61
CA THR A 3 -32.93 -0.70 -4.25
C THR A 3 -31.93 -1.08 -3.16
N PRO A 4 -31.55 -2.36 -3.03
CA PRO A 4 -30.59 -2.76 -2.02
C PRO A 4 -29.28 -1.98 -2.22
N ASP A 5 -28.76 -1.43 -1.15
CA ASP A 5 -27.46 -0.76 -1.13
C ASP A 5 -26.37 -1.82 -1.30
N VAL A 6 -25.95 -2.05 -2.56
CA VAL A 6 -24.88 -2.98 -2.90
C VAL A 6 -23.57 -2.22 -2.81
N CYS A 7 -22.68 -2.71 -1.98
CA CYS A 7 -21.28 -2.24 -1.94
C CYS A 7 -20.59 -2.60 -3.26
N THR A 8 -19.98 -1.63 -3.89
CA THR A 8 -19.21 -1.80 -5.13
C THR A 8 -17.72 -1.71 -4.84
N VAL A 9 -16.94 -2.56 -5.50
CA VAL A 9 -15.48 -2.63 -5.37
C VAL A 9 -14.87 -2.49 -6.75
N SER A 10 -13.90 -1.61 -6.90
CA SER A 10 -13.07 -1.50 -8.09
C SER A 10 -11.61 -1.59 -7.71
N ILE A 11 -10.85 -2.42 -8.42
CA ILE A 11 -9.42 -2.60 -8.18
C ILE A 11 -8.70 -2.31 -9.49
N LEU A 12 -7.70 -1.43 -9.42
CA LEU A 12 -6.84 -1.10 -10.56
C LEU A 12 -5.41 -1.56 -10.23
N THR A 13 -4.75 -2.19 -11.20
CA THR A 13 -3.34 -2.55 -11.13
C THR A 13 -2.60 -1.92 -12.31
N GLY A 14 -1.52 -1.17 -12.02
CA GLY A 14 -0.82 -0.41 -13.05
C GLY A 14 -1.72 0.56 -13.83
N GLY A 15 -2.75 1.12 -13.18
CA GLY A 15 -3.73 2.03 -13.79
C GLY A 15 -4.84 1.35 -14.60
N THR A 16 -4.84 0.01 -14.72
CA THR A 16 -5.87 -0.74 -15.47
C THR A 16 -6.76 -1.50 -14.50
N GLN A 17 -8.08 -1.43 -14.71
CA GLN A 17 -9.03 -2.18 -13.91
C GLN A 17 -8.85 -3.68 -14.13
N ILE A 18 -8.87 -4.46 -13.04
CA ILE A 18 -8.79 -5.91 -13.13
C ILE A 18 -10.04 -6.50 -13.80
N PRO A 19 -9.92 -7.66 -14.47
CA PRO A 19 -11.07 -8.33 -15.08
C PRO A 19 -12.17 -8.61 -14.06
N GLY A 20 -13.43 -8.35 -14.43
CA GLY A 20 -14.60 -8.64 -13.61
C GLY A 20 -14.85 -10.13 -13.36
N SER A 21 -14.14 -11.01 -14.07
CA SER A 21 -14.16 -12.46 -13.87
C SER A 21 -13.39 -12.93 -12.64
N TYR A 22 -12.55 -12.04 -12.05
CA TYR A 22 -11.80 -12.36 -10.85
C TYR A 22 -12.72 -12.35 -9.62
N HIS A 23 -12.88 -13.52 -9.01
CA HIS A 23 -13.74 -13.68 -7.84
C HIS A 23 -13.05 -13.18 -6.57
N LEU A 24 -13.27 -11.91 -6.24
CA LEU A 24 -12.81 -11.31 -5.01
C LEU A 24 -13.62 -11.83 -3.82
N LEU A 25 -12.95 -12.39 -2.83
CA LEU A 25 -13.57 -12.92 -1.60
C LEU A 25 -13.62 -11.88 -0.49
N SER A 26 -12.52 -11.15 -0.29
CA SER A 26 -12.46 -10.10 0.71
C SER A 26 -11.37 -9.07 0.41
N VAL A 27 -11.60 -7.86 0.93
CA VAL A 27 -10.65 -6.76 0.96
C VAL A 27 -10.53 -6.30 2.41
N THR A 28 -9.32 -6.23 2.91
CA THR A 28 -9.02 -5.65 4.22
C THR A 28 -8.06 -4.50 4.04
N VAL A 29 -8.41 -3.32 4.51
CA VAL A 29 -7.54 -2.13 4.50
C VAL A 29 -7.30 -1.70 5.93
N ASN A 30 -6.02 -1.58 6.30
CA ASN A 30 -5.61 -1.12 7.63
C ASN A 30 -4.87 0.22 7.49
N LYS A 31 -5.39 1.23 8.20
CA LYS A 31 -4.77 2.54 8.32
C LYS A 31 -4.70 2.88 9.80
N GLU A 32 -3.50 3.00 10.32
CA GLU A 32 -3.25 3.28 11.72
C GLU A 32 -2.22 4.41 11.82
N LEU A 33 -2.32 5.20 12.89
CA LEU A 33 -1.34 6.24 13.18
C LEU A 33 0.05 5.61 13.37
N ASN A 34 1.09 6.26 12.85
CA ASN A 34 2.49 5.82 12.92
C ASN A 34 2.77 4.44 12.32
N ARG A 35 1.89 3.96 11.44
CA ARG A 35 2.07 2.72 10.69
C ARG A 35 1.86 2.93 9.19
N ILE A 36 2.63 2.23 8.40
CA ILE A 36 2.47 2.25 6.95
C ILE A 36 1.15 1.55 6.59
N PRO A 37 0.22 2.23 5.90
CA PRO A 37 -1.03 1.65 5.48
C PRO A 37 -0.83 0.35 4.70
N SER A 38 -1.73 -0.59 4.90
CA SER A 38 -1.70 -1.88 4.22
C SER A 38 -3.06 -2.30 3.71
N ALA A 39 -3.06 -3.11 2.66
CA ALA A 39 -4.25 -3.77 2.17
C ALA A 39 -3.94 -5.24 1.88
N THR A 40 -4.94 -6.10 2.12
CA THR A 40 -4.87 -7.52 1.78
C THR A 40 -6.10 -7.89 0.99
N LEU A 41 -5.89 -8.52 -0.16
CA LEU A 41 -6.95 -8.98 -1.05
C LEU A 41 -6.93 -10.51 -1.07
N TYR A 42 -8.11 -11.11 -1.01
CA TYR A 42 -8.29 -12.54 -1.16
C TYR A 42 -9.13 -12.81 -2.40
N PHE A 43 -8.61 -13.58 -3.33
CA PHE A 43 -9.31 -14.04 -4.52
C PHE A 43 -9.48 -15.55 -4.48
N TYR A 44 -10.61 -16.02 -4.99
CA TYR A 44 -10.72 -17.42 -5.34
C TYR A 44 -9.93 -17.64 -6.63
N ASP A 45 -8.92 -18.53 -6.59
CA ASP A 45 -8.08 -18.83 -7.74
C ASP A 45 -7.74 -20.32 -7.79
N GLY A 46 -7.88 -20.88 -8.96
CA GLY A 46 -7.57 -22.27 -9.24
C GLY A 46 -8.80 -23.20 -9.22
N GLU A 47 -8.89 -23.96 -10.29
CA GLU A 47 -9.80 -25.08 -10.43
C GLU A 47 -9.02 -26.37 -10.22
N ALA A 48 -9.26 -27.04 -9.09
CA ALA A 48 -8.54 -28.27 -8.69
C ALA A 48 -8.60 -29.36 -9.75
N SER A 49 -9.71 -29.39 -10.54
CA SER A 49 -9.92 -30.35 -11.61
C SER A 49 -9.01 -30.12 -12.82
N ARG A 50 -8.58 -28.88 -13.05
CA ARG A 50 -7.78 -28.46 -14.22
C ARG A 50 -6.32 -28.15 -13.87
N SER A 51 -5.96 -28.11 -12.60
CA SER A 51 -4.63 -27.71 -12.12
C SER A 51 -4.17 -26.36 -12.67
N THR A 52 -5.11 -25.43 -12.90
CA THR A 52 -4.85 -24.11 -13.44
C THR A 52 -5.13 -23.04 -12.41
N PHE A 53 -4.23 -22.06 -12.34
CA PHE A 53 -4.32 -20.88 -11.48
C PHE A 53 -4.28 -19.64 -12.37
N GLU A 54 -5.45 -19.23 -12.89
CA GLU A 54 -5.51 -18.18 -13.90
C GLU A 54 -5.07 -16.83 -13.39
N ILE A 55 -5.44 -16.47 -12.16
CA ILE A 55 -5.11 -15.17 -11.58
C ILE A 55 -3.66 -15.11 -11.16
N SER A 56 -3.17 -16.14 -10.44
CA SER A 56 -1.80 -16.18 -9.93
C SER A 56 -0.74 -16.37 -11.02
N ASN A 57 -1.11 -16.99 -12.15
CA ASN A 57 -0.23 -17.12 -13.31
C ASN A 57 -0.25 -15.88 -14.22
N SER A 58 -1.18 -14.95 -14.00
CA SER A 58 -1.26 -13.71 -14.75
C SER A 58 -0.24 -12.68 -14.26
N GLU A 59 0.04 -11.70 -15.10
CA GLU A 59 0.87 -10.56 -14.70
C GLU A 59 0.11 -9.48 -13.91
N THR A 60 -1.13 -9.76 -13.51
CA THR A 60 -2.00 -8.76 -12.87
C THR A 60 -1.47 -8.32 -11.51
N PHE A 61 -1.04 -9.27 -10.66
CA PHE A 61 -0.61 -9.02 -9.29
C PHE A 61 0.88 -9.27 -9.05
N ILE A 62 1.73 -8.86 -10.00
CA ILE A 62 3.19 -8.95 -9.81
C ILE A 62 3.66 -7.98 -8.74
N PRO A 63 4.47 -8.42 -7.76
CA PRO A 63 5.09 -7.53 -6.78
C PRO A 63 5.83 -6.36 -7.45
N GLY A 64 5.67 -5.17 -6.87
CA GLY A 64 6.18 -3.91 -7.41
C GLY A 64 5.19 -3.13 -8.26
N LYS A 65 4.09 -3.74 -8.76
CA LYS A 65 3.04 -2.99 -9.46
C LYS A 65 2.25 -2.10 -8.51
N GLU A 66 1.85 -0.95 -9.03
CA GLU A 66 0.92 -0.06 -8.33
C GLU A 66 -0.47 -0.68 -8.28
N ILE A 67 -1.13 -0.48 -7.15
CA ILE A 67 -2.50 -0.91 -6.94
C ILE A 67 -3.33 0.23 -6.33
N GLU A 68 -4.56 0.34 -6.79
CA GLU A 68 -5.55 1.26 -6.24
C GLU A 68 -6.85 0.50 -5.98
N ILE A 69 -7.40 0.68 -4.77
CA ILE A 69 -8.63 0.02 -4.32
C ILE A 69 -9.66 1.10 -4.05
N LEU A 70 -10.79 0.99 -4.73
CA LEU A 70 -11.90 1.91 -4.59
C LEU A 70 -13.10 1.12 -4.06
N LEU A 71 -13.74 1.67 -3.06
CA LEU A 71 -14.96 1.14 -2.46
C LEU A 71 -16.06 2.18 -2.50
N GLY A 72 -17.30 1.74 -2.63
CA GLY A 72 -18.41 2.67 -2.59
C GLY A 72 -19.78 1.98 -2.67
N TYR A 73 -20.78 2.80 -2.88
CA TYR A 73 -22.16 2.37 -3.03
C TYR A 73 -22.74 2.96 -4.31
N ARG A 74 -23.64 2.24 -4.98
CA ARG A 74 -24.35 2.72 -6.18
C ARG A 74 -23.40 3.20 -7.29
N SER A 75 -22.26 2.52 -7.46
CA SER A 75 -21.23 2.85 -8.46
C SER A 75 -20.52 4.20 -8.25
N GLN A 76 -20.68 4.81 -7.09
CA GLN A 76 -19.85 5.94 -6.66
C GLN A 76 -18.76 5.39 -5.75
N ASN A 77 -17.58 5.21 -6.30
CA ASN A 77 -16.46 4.60 -5.61
C ASN A 77 -15.40 5.64 -5.29
N ASP A 78 -15.00 5.68 -4.02
CA ASP A 78 -13.89 6.49 -3.53
C ASP A 78 -12.65 5.64 -3.32
N THR A 79 -11.47 6.20 -3.57
CA THR A 79 -10.20 5.52 -3.33
C THR A 79 -9.98 5.35 -1.83
N VAL A 80 -9.99 4.10 -1.37
CA VAL A 80 -9.75 3.75 0.04
C VAL A 80 -8.30 3.35 0.30
N PHE A 81 -7.59 2.89 -0.72
CA PHE A 81 -6.19 2.52 -0.62
C PHE A 81 -5.48 2.72 -1.96
N LYS A 82 -4.24 3.25 -1.88
CA LYS A 82 -3.32 3.35 -3.01
C LYS A 82 -1.92 2.98 -2.55
N GLY A 83 -1.24 2.13 -3.32
CA GLY A 83 0.07 1.65 -2.92
C GLY A 83 0.71 0.74 -3.95
N VAL A 84 1.54 -0.17 -3.47
CA VAL A 84 2.24 -1.16 -4.28
C VAL A 84 1.98 -2.57 -3.75
N ILE A 85 1.96 -3.54 -4.65
CA ILE A 85 1.90 -4.96 -4.31
C ILE A 85 3.28 -5.37 -3.78
N VAL A 86 3.33 -5.93 -2.58
CA VAL A 86 4.60 -6.38 -1.97
C VAL A 86 4.77 -7.89 -2.05
N SER A 87 3.70 -8.62 -1.99
CA SER A 87 3.73 -10.08 -2.17
C SER A 87 2.42 -10.61 -2.73
N HIS A 88 2.50 -11.77 -3.39
CA HIS A 88 1.35 -12.61 -3.62
C HIS A 88 1.68 -14.05 -3.22
N SER A 89 0.69 -14.76 -2.72
CA SER A 89 0.84 -16.17 -2.34
C SER A 89 -0.43 -16.96 -2.65
N VAL A 90 -0.26 -18.20 -3.05
CA VAL A 90 -1.38 -19.13 -3.29
C VAL A 90 -1.50 -20.07 -2.13
N ARG A 91 -2.70 -20.14 -1.53
CA ARG A 91 -3.02 -21.12 -0.49
C ARG A 91 -3.94 -22.19 -1.06
N VAL A 92 -3.39 -23.36 -1.27
CA VAL A 92 -4.14 -24.50 -1.79
C VAL A 92 -4.72 -25.32 -0.62
N ARG A 93 -6.02 -25.59 -0.69
CA ARG A 93 -6.73 -26.50 0.22
C ARG A 93 -7.45 -27.57 -0.58
N ARG A 94 -7.95 -28.62 0.11
CA ARG A 94 -8.55 -29.78 -0.53
C ARG A 94 -9.70 -29.44 -1.50
N ASN A 95 -10.50 -28.42 -1.19
CA ASN A 95 -11.69 -28.04 -1.97
C ASN A 95 -11.67 -26.60 -2.48
N SER A 96 -10.61 -25.83 -2.21
CA SER A 96 -10.51 -24.44 -2.64
C SER A 96 -9.06 -23.97 -2.67
N SER A 97 -8.75 -23.11 -3.61
CA SER A 97 -7.48 -22.41 -3.66
C SER A 97 -7.74 -20.92 -3.63
N ASN A 98 -6.93 -20.21 -2.87
CA ASN A 98 -7.06 -18.75 -2.74
C ASN A 98 -5.74 -18.09 -3.07
N LEU A 99 -5.81 -17.05 -3.88
CA LEU A 99 -4.72 -16.10 -4.06
C LEU A 99 -4.84 -15.01 -3.01
N ILE A 100 -3.76 -14.75 -2.31
CA ILE A 100 -3.62 -13.69 -1.31
C ILE A 100 -2.65 -12.66 -1.87
N VAL A 101 -3.10 -11.41 -2.01
CA VAL A 101 -2.29 -10.30 -2.48
C VAL A 101 -2.10 -9.32 -1.33
N GLU A 102 -0.86 -9.09 -0.94
CA GLU A 102 -0.50 -8.14 0.10
C GLU A 102 0.04 -6.86 -0.51
N CYS A 103 -0.51 -5.73 -0.05
CA CYS A 103 -0.18 -4.41 -0.55
C CYS A 103 0.25 -3.49 0.60
N ARG A 104 1.15 -2.57 0.30
CA ARG A 104 1.60 -1.52 1.21
C ARG A 104 1.53 -0.17 0.53
N ASP A 105 1.32 0.87 1.32
CA ASP A 105 1.50 2.24 0.83
C ASP A 105 2.93 2.43 0.29
N LYS A 106 3.11 3.35 -0.67
CA LYS A 106 4.44 3.66 -1.24
C LYS A 106 5.46 4.10 -0.19
N ALA A 107 4.99 4.57 0.97
CA ALA A 107 5.84 4.88 2.12
C ALA A 107 6.67 3.68 2.61
N ILE A 108 6.33 2.43 2.22
CA ILE A 108 7.16 1.25 2.50
C ILE A 108 8.60 1.43 1.98
N GLY A 109 8.79 2.21 0.92
CA GLY A 109 10.11 2.54 0.38
C GLY A 109 11.02 3.22 1.41
N MET A 110 10.46 3.99 2.33
CA MET A 110 11.22 4.65 3.39
C MET A 110 11.75 3.70 4.47
N THR A 111 11.27 2.46 4.53
CA THR A 111 11.80 1.44 5.46
C THR A 111 12.98 0.67 4.87
N LEU A 112 13.26 0.86 3.57
CA LEU A 112 14.30 0.11 2.88
C LEU A 112 15.68 0.74 3.13
N GLY A 113 16.57 -0.08 3.68
CA GLY A 113 17.95 0.31 3.95
C GLY A 113 18.08 1.25 5.14
N ARG A 114 19.31 1.28 5.66
CA ARG A 114 19.72 2.19 6.74
C ARG A 114 20.59 3.29 6.17
N LYS A 115 20.41 4.50 6.67
CA LYS A 115 21.07 5.69 6.16
C LYS A 115 21.80 6.42 7.27
N ASN A 116 22.87 7.11 6.86
CA ASN A 116 23.60 8.04 7.69
C ASN A 116 23.57 9.38 6.99
N LYS A 117 22.90 10.37 7.59
CA LYS A 117 22.79 11.74 7.07
C LYS A 117 23.00 12.75 8.18
N TYR A 118 23.57 13.87 7.82
CA TYR A 118 23.78 15.00 8.68
C TYR A 118 22.95 16.17 8.15
N PHE A 119 22.22 16.83 9.05
CA PHE A 119 21.44 18.03 8.78
C PHE A 119 21.93 19.14 9.70
N ALA A 120 22.26 20.31 9.14
CA ALA A 120 22.77 21.45 9.87
C ALA A 120 21.86 22.66 9.63
N ASP A 121 21.63 23.42 10.72
CA ASP A 121 20.88 24.68 10.68
C ASP A 121 19.53 24.55 9.96
N GLN A 122 18.76 23.51 10.28
CA GLN A 122 17.45 23.21 9.68
C GLN A 122 16.39 22.96 10.76
N LYS A 123 15.13 23.18 10.40
CA LYS A 123 13.98 22.83 11.23
C LYS A 123 13.58 21.36 11.03
N ASP A 124 12.94 20.76 12.03
CA ASP A 124 12.42 19.40 11.90
C ASP A 124 11.48 19.27 10.70
N SER A 125 10.59 20.24 10.48
CA SER A 125 9.68 20.23 9.32
C SER A 125 10.42 20.21 7.99
N GLU A 126 11.51 20.97 7.85
CA GLU A 126 12.32 21.02 6.63
C GLU A 126 13.04 19.67 6.37
N ILE A 127 13.58 19.07 7.45
CA ILE A 127 14.22 17.76 7.39
C ILE A 127 13.21 16.69 6.97
N MET A 128 12.00 16.70 7.58
CA MET A 128 10.92 15.77 7.24
C MET A 128 10.49 15.92 5.78
N GLU A 129 10.25 17.15 5.34
CA GLU A 129 9.90 17.45 3.95
C GLU A 129 10.94 16.96 2.96
N GLN A 130 12.22 17.16 3.27
CA GLN A 130 13.33 16.71 2.45
C GLN A 130 13.37 15.18 2.34
N ILE A 131 13.19 14.47 3.46
CA ILE A 131 13.22 13.01 3.47
C ILE A 131 12.03 12.44 2.69
N ILE A 132 10.81 12.93 2.92
CA ILE A 132 9.61 12.50 2.23
C ILE A 132 9.72 12.77 0.73
N GLY A 133 10.18 13.97 0.36
CA GLY A 133 10.38 14.38 -1.04
C GLY A 133 11.42 13.53 -1.77
N ASN A 134 12.53 13.19 -1.11
CA ASN A 134 13.57 12.32 -1.67
C ASN A 134 13.07 10.89 -1.97
N ASN A 135 12.00 10.46 -1.30
CA ASN A 135 11.33 9.19 -1.57
C ASN A 135 10.19 9.30 -2.59
N GLY A 136 10.01 10.48 -3.22
CA GLY A 136 9.00 10.70 -4.26
C GLY A 136 7.55 10.67 -3.75
N LEU A 137 7.34 10.94 -2.46
CA LEU A 137 6.04 10.92 -1.82
C LEU A 137 5.44 12.33 -1.72
N GLN A 138 4.12 12.40 -1.75
CA GLN A 138 3.40 13.62 -1.40
C GLN A 138 3.55 13.88 0.10
N LYS A 139 3.63 15.15 0.48
CA LYS A 139 3.88 15.56 1.87
C LYS A 139 2.95 16.69 2.27
N GLU A 140 2.54 16.64 3.52
CA GLU A 140 1.91 17.72 4.24
C GLU A 140 2.53 17.70 5.63
N VAL A 141 3.38 18.69 5.92
CA VAL A 141 4.14 18.77 7.16
C VAL A 141 3.84 20.08 7.85
N GLU A 142 3.44 20.02 9.09
CA GLU A 142 3.24 21.23 9.91
C GLU A 142 4.59 21.90 10.18
N ALA A 143 4.66 23.21 9.98
CA ALA A 143 5.87 23.97 10.12
C ALA A 143 6.31 24.06 11.60
N THR A 144 7.55 23.66 11.88
CA THR A 144 8.18 23.86 13.19
C THR A 144 8.89 25.21 13.27
N THR A 145 9.04 25.76 14.47
CA THR A 145 9.61 27.11 14.66
C THR A 145 11.07 27.12 15.06
N THR A 146 11.57 26.00 15.62
CA THR A 146 12.91 25.92 16.20
C THR A 146 13.94 25.50 15.16
N ASP A 147 14.97 26.31 14.97
CA ASP A 147 16.14 25.94 14.18
C ASP A 147 17.07 25.04 14.99
N LEU A 148 17.39 23.87 14.45
CA LEU A 148 18.28 22.90 15.05
C LEU A 148 19.68 23.04 14.45
N LYS A 149 20.67 23.23 15.29
CA LYS A 149 22.06 23.37 14.82
C LYS A 149 22.57 22.11 14.13
N GLU A 150 22.26 20.97 14.71
CA GLU A 150 22.75 19.66 14.22
C GLU A 150 21.73 18.57 14.50
N VAL A 151 21.40 17.81 13.47
CA VAL A 151 20.59 16.59 13.59
C VAL A 151 21.24 15.50 12.77
N VAL A 152 21.38 14.32 13.35
CA VAL A 152 22.01 13.18 12.70
C VAL A 152 21.02 12.03 12.58
N GLN A 153 20.79 11.58 11.36
CA GLN A 153 20.20 10.27 11.10
C GLN A 153 21.35 9.27 11.11
N PHE A 154 21.41 8.39 12.11
CA PHE A 154 22.48 7.41 12.24
C PHE A 154 21.92 5.98 12.18
N ASP A 155 22.41 5.20 11.23
CA ASP A 155 22.07 3.78 11.03
C ASP A 155 20.57 3.47 11.21
N SER A 156 19.70 4.33 10.67
CA SER A 156 18.25 4.21 10.76
C SER A 156 17.59 4.33 9.39
N SER A 157 16.42 3.69 9.22
CA SER A 157 15.62 3.90 8.04
C SER A 157 15.05 5.33 8.02
N ASP A 158 14.67 5.83 6.85
CA ASP A 158 14.00 7.12 6.74
C ASP A 158 12.69 7.13 7.54
N TRP A 159 11.95 6.02 7.51
CA TRP A 159 10.70 5.87 8.25
C TRP A 159 10.91 5.96 9.78
N ASP A 160 11.83 5.17 10.32
CA ASP A 160 12.10 5.16 11.76
C ASP A 160 12.61 6.52 12.25
N PHE A 161 13.47 7.16 11.45
CA PHE A 161 13.98 8.48 11.76
C PHE A 161 12.85 9.52 11.79
N LEU A 162 11.93 9.53 10.82
CA LEU A 162 10.78 10.42 10.81
C LEU A 162 9.89 10.21 12.04
N LEU A 163 9.59 8.96 12.39
CA LEU A 163 8.77 8.64 13.56
C LEU A 163 9.39 9.11 14.89
N CYS A 164 10.72 9.11 14.98
CA CYS A 164 11.42 9.60 16.18
C CYS A 164 11.42 11.13 16.26
N ARG A 165 11.13 11.85 15.16
CA ARG A 165 11.17 13.31 15.08
C ARG A 165 9.79 13.94 15.06
N ALA A 166 8.74 13.17 14.71
CA ALA A 166 7.33 13.59 14.73
C ALA A 166 6.77 13.52 16.16
#